data_541e3f72695f10f52e3ee95f79c8e8db
#
_entry.id   541e3f72695f10f52e3ee95f79c8e8db
#
_cell.length_a   1.000
_cell.length_b   1.000
_cell.length_c   1.000
_cell.angle_alpha   90.00
_cell.angle_beta   90.00
_cell.angle_gamma   90.00
#
_symmetry.space_group_name_H-M   'P 1'
#
loop_
_entity.id
_entity.type
_entity.pdbx_description
1 polymer ?
#
loop_
_entity_poly.entity_id
_entity_poly.type
_entity_poly.pdbx_seq_one_letter_code
_entity_poly.pdbx_strand_id
1 'polypeptide(L)'
;WVAIAIPFIVLIVTQSILQFVGAMGGVVSGNFDFTVYMRSVGSAVALFGLIAMSFALWTTGDANLYLPSIQTASVFRRPKRVMVVICGLLGTLIGLGIYQRFMDFITILATIAPPIIGPVIVDYYLCNRMRFRAELLDRLPAWNPIAVVAFAIGAASAWFSPPWIANGLFGLLVSMVAYGVLYALTGALGIRLGHARAVAESGAGTR
;
A
#
# COMPACT_ATOMS: atom_id res chain seq x y z
N TRP A 1 8.87 12.60 -18.50
CA TRP A 1 8.40 13.33 -17.33
C TRP A 1 6.90 13.67 -17.42
N VAL A 2 6.42 14.17 -18.57
CA VAL A 2 5.00 14.52 -18.78
C VAL A 2 4.07 13.32 -18.57
N ALA A 3 4.44 12.15 -19.06
CA ALA A 3 3.67 10.91 -18.90
C ALA A 3 3.50 10.45 -17.44
N ILE A 4 4.38 10.90 -16.54
CA ILE A 4 4.30 10.61 -15.10
C ILE A 4 3.61 11.76 -14.37
N ALA A 5 3.89 13.00 -14.75
CA ALA A 5 3.36 14.19 -14.08
C ALA A 5 1.84 14.32 -14.24
N ILE A 6 1.29 14.06 -15.43
CA ILE A 6 -0.14 14.18 -15.68
C ILE A 6 -0.97 13.22 -14.81
N PRO A 7 -0.73 11.89 -14.82
CA PRO A 7 -1.45 10.98 -13.94
C PRO A 7 -1.29 11.32 -12.46
N PHE A 8 -0.12 11.76 -12.03
CA PHE A 8 0.14 12.14 -10.65
C PHE A 8 -0.68 13.34 -10.21
N ILE A 9 -0.70 14.42 -11.02
CA ILE A 9 -1.49 15.62 -10.73
C ILE A 9 -3.00 15.30 -10.73
N VAL A 10 -3.47 14.57 -11.75
CA VAL A 10 -4.87 14.16 -11.83
C VAL A 10 -5.27 13.33 -10.61
N LEU A 11 -4.42 12.40 -10.20
CA LEU A 11 -4.70 11.53 -9.05
C LEU A 11 -4.77 12.35 -7.75
N ILE A 12 -3.82 13.25 -7.51
CA ILE A 12 -3.82 14.11 -6.32
C ILE A 12 -5.04 15.02 -6.30
N VAL A 13 -5.34 15.71 -7.39
CA VAL A 13 -6.46 16.66 -7.44
C VAL A 13 -7.79 15.92 -7.26
N THR A 14 -8.01 14.86 -8.04
CA THR A 14 -9.26 14.09 -7.98
C THR A 14 -9.44 13.44 -6.61
N GLN A 15 -8.39 12.83 -6.07
CA GLN A 15 -8.45 12.19 -4.77
C GLN A 15 -8.71 13.19 -3.64
N SER A 16 -8.08 14.37 -3.68
CA SER A 16 -8.31 15.42 -2.69
C SER A 16 -9.74 15.93 -2.70
N ILE A 17 -10.30 16.14 -3.89
CA ILE A 17 -11.71 16.58 -4.05
C ILE A 17 -12.65 15.50 -3.50
N LEU A 18 -12.45 14.23 -3.88
CA LEU A 18 -13.30 13.12 -3.41
C LEU A 18 -13.22 12.93 -1.90
N GLN A 19 -12.04 13.03 -1.31
CA GLN A 19 -11.85 12.95 0.14
C GLN A 19 -12.53 14.11 0.86
N PHE A 20 -12.42 15.33 0.32
CA PHE A 20 -13.09 16.50 0.89
C PHE A 20 -14.61 16.33 0.87
N VAL A 21 -15.19 15.92 -0.26
CA VAL A 21 -16.63 15.66 -0.39
C VAL A 21 -17.08 14.56 0.56
N GLY A 22 -16.31 13.46 0.65
CA GLY A 22 -16.59 12.37 1.58
C GLY A 22 -16.55 12.81 3.05
N ALA A 23 -15.54 13.61 3.43
CA ALA A 23 -15.40 14.15 4.78
C ALA A 23 -16.57 15.08 5.15
N MET A 24 -16.95 15.98 4.22
CA MET A 24 -18.12 16.85 4.41
C MET A 24 -19.42 16.05 4.56
N GLY A 25 -19.62 15.02 3.74
CA GLY A 25 -20.76 14.11 3.87
C GLY A 25 -20.79 13.41 5.22
N GLY A 26 -19.65 12.92 5.70
CA GLY A 26 -19.51 12.27 7.00
C GLY A 26 -19.82 13.23 8.18
N VAL A 27 -19.32 14.47 8.12
CA VAL A 27 -19.58 15.49 9.13
C VAL A 27 -21.08 15.86 9.17
N VAL A 28 -21.71 16.05 8.00
CA VAL A 28 -23.13 16.44 7.92
C VAL A 28 -24.06 15.30 8.35
N SER A 29 -23.75 14.06 7.98
CA SER A 29 -24.60 12.89 8.31
C SER A 29 -24.33 12.31 9.70
N GLY A 30 -23.19 12.64 10.31
CA GLY A 30 -22.71 11.96 11.53
C GLY A 30 -22.40 10.48 11.34
N ASN A 31 -22.29 10.02 10.08
CA ASN A 31 -22.08 8.62 9.73
C ASN A 31 -21.01 8.50 8.63
N PHE A 32 -20.21 7.42 8.67
CA PHE A 32 -19.24 7.13 7.61
C PHE A 32 -19.89 6.60 6.33
N ASP A 33 -21.14 6.13 6.39
CA ASP A 33 -21.87 5.58 5.27
C ASP A 33 -22.66 6.70 4.55
N PHE A 34 -22.18 7.08 3.36
CA PHE A 34 -22.79 8.10 2.53
C PHE A 34 -24.21 7.75 2.07
N THR A 35 -24.57 6.47 2.05
CA THR A 35 -25.93 6.04 1.70
C THR A 35 -26.97 6.48 2.73
N VAL A 36 -26.58 6.55 3.99
CA VAL A 36 -27.44 7.07 5.07
C VAL A 36 -27.78 8.55 4.84
N TYR A 37 -26.77 9.35 4.44
CA TYR A 37 -27.00 10.75 4.07
C TYR A 37 -27.95 10.89 2.88
N MET A 38 -27.76 10.11 1.80
CA MET A 38 -28.63 10.16 0.64
C MET A 38 -30.09 9.83 0.98
N ARG A 39 -30.31 8.87 1.90
CA ARG A 39 -31.66 8.52 2.39
C ARG A 39 -32.31 9.66 3.16
N SER A 40 -31.56 10.46 3.89
CA SER A 40 -32.08 11.60 4.64
C SER A 40 -32.52 12.75 3.73
N VAL A 41 -31.92 12.86 2.53
CA VAL A 41 -32.29 13.91 1.54
C VAL A 41 -33.58 13.56 0.81
N GLY A 42 -33.87 12.27 0.56
CA GLY A 42 -35.11 11.82 -0.07
C GLY A 42 -34.96 10.48 -0.80
N SER A 43 -36.08 9.78 -0.96
CA SER A 43 -36.09 8.43 -1.55
C SER A 43 -35.61 8.38 -3.01
N ALA A 44 -35.94 9.39 -3.81
CA ALA A 44 -35.47 9.46 -5.20
C ALA A 44 -33.95 9.66 -5.29
N VAL A 45 -33.37 10.54 -4.43
CA VAL A 45 -31.93 10.76 -4.34
C VAL A 45 -31.22 9.50 -3.83
N ALA A 46 -31.79 8.82 -2.86
CA ALA A 46 -31.27 7.56 -2.35
C ALA A 46 -31.22 6.46 -3.42
N LEU A 47 -32.29 6.33 -4.23
CA LEU A 47 -32.34 5.33 -5.30
C LEU A 47 -31.31 5.64 -6.40
N PHE A 48 -31.24 6.88 -6.87
CA PHE A 48 -30.28 7.29 -7.87
C PHE A 48 -28.83 7.12 -7.35
N GLY A 49 -28.57 7.52 -6.11
CA GLY A 49 -27.28 7.35 -5.48
C GLY A 49 -26.87 5.90 -5.32
N LEU A 50 -27.82 5.02 -4.95
CA LEU A 50 -27.55 3.59 -4.84
C LEU A 50 -27.15 2.98 -6.20
N ILE A 51 -27.85 3.34 -7.26
CA ILE A 51 -27.53 2.88 -8.62
C ILE A 51 -26.14 3.39 -9.04
N ALA A 52 -25.88 4.68 -8.90
CA ALA A 52 -24.59 5.28 -9.26
C ALA A 52 -23.43 4.67 -8.47
N MET A 53 -23.60 4.48 -7.16
CA MET A 53 -22.58 3.83 -6.30
C MET A 53 -22.37 2.37 -6.67
N SER A 54 -23.44 1.64 -7.02
CA SER A 54 -23.32 0.25 -7.45
C SER A 54 -22.49 0.10 -8.72
N PHE A 55 -22.67 0.98 -9.71
CA PHE A 55 -21.83 1.00 -10.90
C PHE A 55 -20.39 1.41 -10.61
N ALA A 56 -20.19 2.41 -9.75
CA ALA A 56 -18.84 2.83 -9.33
C ALA A 56 -18.10 1.71 -8.58
N LEU A 57 -18.77 1.01 -7.68
CA LEU A 57 -18.22 -0.14 -6.97
C LEU A 57 -17.93 -1.33 -7.88
N TRP A 58 -18.78 -1.55 -8.90
CA TRP A 58 -18.54 -2.60 -9.90
C TRP A 58 -17.22 -2.36 -10.63
N THR A 59 -17.02 -1.16 -11.21
CA THR A 59 -15.80 -0.84 -11.96
C THR A 59 -14.56 -0.85 -11.08
N THR A 60 -14.67 -0.34 -9.85
CA THR A 60 -13.57 -0.37 -8.87
C THR A 60 -13.26 -1.80 -8.41
N GLY A 61 -14.30 -2.61 -8.22
CA GLY A 61 -14.19 -4.02 -7.84
C GLY A 61 -13.40 -4.83 -8.87
N ASP A 62 -13.67 -4.63 -10.15
CA ASP A 62 -12.93 -5.29 -11.24
C ASP A 62 -11.43 -4.94 -11.21
N ALA A 63 -11.11 -3.66 -11.05
CA ALA A 63 -9.72 -3.20 -10.97
C ALA A 63 -9.00 -3.79 -9.74
N ASN A 64 -9.66 -3.77 -8.58
CA ASN A 64 -9.12 -4.29 -7.32
C ASN A 64 -8.99 -5.81 -7.30
N LEU A 65 -9.82 -6.54 -8.05
CA LEU A 65 -9.76 -8.01 -8.14
C LEU A 65 -8.69 -8.47 -9.15
N TYR A 66 -8.40 -7.66 -10.15
CA TYR A 66 -7.47 -7.99 -11.22
C TYR A 66 -6.04 -8.25 -10.71
N LEU A 67 -5.49 -7.32 -9.94
CA LEU A 67 -4.11 -7.37 -9.45
C LEU A 67 -3.86 -8.55 -8.50
N PRO A 68 -4.65 -8.75 -7.42
CA PRO A 68 -4.51 -9.91 -6.55
C PRO A 68 -4.67 -11.25 -7.28
N SER A 69 -5.57 -11.30 -8.28
CA SER A 69 -5.79 -12.53 -9.05
C SER A 69 -4.58 -12.91 -9.89
N ILE A 70 -3.86 -11.94 -10.49
CA ILE A 70 -2.63 -12.21 -11.23
C ILE A 70 -1.51 -12.62 -10.29
N GLN A 71 -1.35 -11.90 -9.18
CA GLN A 71 -0.30 -12.21 -8.20
C GLN A 71 -0.49 -13.61 -7.61
N THR A 72 -1.69 -13.95 -7.18
CA THR A 72 -1.99 -15.30 -6.66
C THR A 72 -1.86 -16.38 -7.73
N ALA A 73 -2.29 -16.11 -8.96
CA ALA A 73 -2.10 -17.04 -10.08
C ALA A 73 -0.61 -17.34 -10.35
N SER A 74 0.24 -16.32 -10.26
CA SER A 74 1.69 -16.47 -10.40
C SER A 74 2.30 -17.27 -9.25
N VAL A 75 1.95 -16.95 -8.00
CA VAL A 75 2.48 -17.63 -6.80
C VAL A 75 2.06 -19.10 -6.76
N PHE A 76 0.77 -19.38 -6.98
CA PHE A 76 0.22 -20.75 -6.91
C PHE A 76 0.33 -21.53 -8.23
N ARG A 77 0.86 -20.91 -9.28
CA ARG A 77 0.97 -21.51 -10.63
C ARG A 77 -0.36 -22.11 -11.12
N ARG A 78 -1.46 -21.41 -10.86
CA ARG A 78 -2.82 -21.82 -11.24
C ARG A 78 -3.40 -20.87 -12.30
N PRO A 79 -4.37 -21.33 -13.10
CA PRO A 79 -4.98 -20.48 -14.13
C PRO A 79 -5.69 -19.29 -13.49
N LYS A 80 -5.51 -18.10 -14.07
CA LYS A 80 -6.07 -16.82 -13.59
C LYS A 80 -7.58 -16.92 -13.31
N ARG A 81 -8.34 -17.62 -14.16
CA ARG A 81 -9.79 -17.78 -14.02
C ARG A 81 -10.19 -18.36 -12.66
N VAL A 82 -9.47 -19.37 -12.19
CA VAL A 82 -9.70 -19.99 -10.89
C VAL A 82 -9.35 -19.03 -9.75
N MET A 83 -8.24 -18.32 -9.87
CA MET A 83 -7.80 -17.37 -8.85
C MET A 83 -8.73 -16.15 -8.73
N VAL A 84 -9.33 -15.68 -9.82
CA VAL A 84 -10.35 -14.62 -9.78
C VAL A 84 -11.54 -15.05 -8.93
N VAL A 85 -12.04 -16.27 -9.13
CA VAL A 85 -13.19 -16.79 -8.35
C VAL A 85 -12.82 -16.95 -6.87
N ILE A 86 -11.65 -17.53 -6.58
CA ILE A 86 -11.17 -17.72 -5.21
C ILE A 86 -10.97 -16.37 -4.51
N CYS A 87 -10.26 -15.45 -5.13
CA CYS A 87 -10.02 -14.11 -4.56
C CYS A 87 -11.32 -13.32 -4.38
N GLY A 88 -12.26 -13.44 -5.33
CA GLY A 88 -13.57 -12.81 -5.24
C GLY A 88 -14.41 -13.35 -4.08
N LEU A 89 -14.49 -14.67 -3.95
CA LEU A 89 -15.23 -15.33 -2.85
C LEU A 89 -14.60 -15.00 -1.49
N LEU A 90 -13.28 -15.15 -1.36
CA LEU A 90 -12.59 -14.83 -0.12
C LEU A 90 -12.70 -13.33 0.23
N GLY A 91 -12.55 -12.45 -0.75
CA GLY A 91 -12.73 -11.01 -0.55
C GLY A 91 -14.13 -10.65 -0.07
N THR A 92 -15.16 -11.28 -0.66
CA THR A 92 -16.56 -11.07 -0.25
C THR A 92 -16.81 -11.57 1.17
N LEU A 93 -16.37 -12.79 1.51
CA LEU A 93 -16.54 -13.36 2.84
C LEU A 93 -15.84 -12.54 3.92
N ILE A 94 -14.59 -12.13 3.66
CA ILE A 94 -13.83 -11.27 4.55
C ILE A 94 -14.51 -9.90 4.67
N GLY A 95 -14.95 -9.32 3.55
CA GLY A 95 -15.64 -8.03 3.52
C GLY A 95 -16.92 -8.01 4.36
N LEU A 96 -17.72 -9.07 4.32
CA LEU A 96 -18.92 -9.22 5.16
C LEU A 96 -18.56 -9.23 6.66
N GLY A 97 -17.46 -9.88 7.05
CA GLY A 97 -16.99 -9.91 8.44
C GLY A 97 -16.42 -8.58 8.93
N ILE A 98 -15.78 -7.82 8.02
CA ILE A 98 -15.13 -6.54 8.35
C ILE A 98 -16.13 -5.37 8.36
N TYR A 99 -17.27 -5.46 7.71
CA TYR A 99 -18.20 -4.36 7.53
C TYR A 99 -18.55 -3.64 8.84
N GLN A 100 -18.82 -4.36 9.92
CA GLN A 100 -19.16 -3.78 11.22
C GLN A 100 -17.97 -3.11 11.93
N ARG A 101 -16.73 -3.46 11.56
CA ARG A 101 -15.47 -2.91 12.10
C ARG A 101 -14.66 -2.22 11.02
N PHE A 102 -15.36 -1.64 10.05
CA PHE A 102 -14.72 -1.04 8.88
C PHE A 102 -13.73 0.07 9.25
N MET A 103 -14.09 0.94 10.21
CA MET A 103 -13.21 2.02 10.67
C MET A 103 -11.94 1.49 11.34
N ASP A 104 -12.06 0.45 12.17
CA ASP A 104 -10.91 -0.19 12.80
C ASP A 104 -9.98 -0.81 11.75
N PHE A 105 -10.55 -1.50 10.78
CA PHE A 105 -9.80 -2.11 9.67
C PHE A 105 -9.03 -1.08 8.85
N ILE A 106 -9.69 0.01 8.43
CA ILE A 106 -9.04 1.09 7.66
C ILE A 106 -7.96 1.78 8.49
N THR A 107 -8.19 2.00 9.78
CA THR A 107 -7.20 2.61 10.68
C THR A 107 -5.95 1.72 10.81
N ILE A 108 -6.12 0.42 10.98
CA ILE A 108 -5.01 -0.55 11.02
C ILE A 108 -4.25 -0.53 9.69
N LEU A 109 -4.96 -0.58 8.58
CA LEU A 109 -4.36 -0.59 7.25
C LEU A 109 -3.59 0.71 6.97
N ALA A 110 -4.18 1.87 7.28
CA ALA A 110 -3.55 3.18 7.14
C ALA A 110 -2.32 3.36 8.03
N THR A 111 -2.25 2.64 9.15
CA THR A 111 -1.12 2.66 10.08
C THR A 111 0.02 1.75 9.61
N ILE A 112 -0.30 0.54 9.12
CA ILE A 112 0.69 -0.49 8.78
C ILE A 112 1.21 -0.37 7.35
N ALA A 113 0.36 0.03 6.38
CA ALA A 113 0.75 0.02 4.96
C ALA A 113 1.87 1.03 4.61
N PRO A 114 1.85 2.31 5.06
CA PRO A 114 2.87 3.27 4.68
C PRO A 114 4.30 2.89 5.11
N PRO A 115 4.57 2.34 6.30
CA PRO A 115 5.90 1.89 6.72
C PRO A 115 6.57 0.86 5.79
N ILE A 116 5.79 0.09 5.00
CA ILE A 116 6.34 -0.88 4.03
C ILE A 116 7.17 -0.17 2.95
N ILE A 117 6.76 1.04 2.56
CA ILE A 117 7.40 1.79 1.48
C ILE A 117 8.72 2.41 1.94
N GLY A 118 8.88 2.67 3.23
CA GLY A 118 10.07 3.32 3.80
C GLY A 118 11.40 2.67 3.43
N PRO A 119 11.59 1.37 3.68
CA PRO A 119 12.79 0.63 3.29
C PRO A 119 13.06 0.69 1.79
N VAL A 120 12.01 0.63 0.95
CA VAL A 120 12.14 0.68 -0.51
C VAL A 120 12.68 2.03 -0.98
N ILE A 121 12.17 3.14 -0.42
CA ILE A 121 12.63 4.49 -0.74
C ILE A 121 14.11 4.64 -0.35
N VAL A 122 14.47 4.27 0.87
CA VAL A 122 15.85 4.42 1.35
C VAL A 122 16.81 3.53 0.58
N ASP A 123 16.44 2.29 0.30
CA ASP A 123 17.26 1.37 -0.48
C ASP A 123 17.54 1.93 -1.88
N TYR A 124 16.49 2.41 -2.56
CA TYR A 124 16.60 2.93 -3.92
C TYR A 124 17.39 4.24 -4.00
N TYR A 125 17.03 5.24 -3.19
CA TYR A 125 17.61 6.59 -3.31
C TYR A 125 18.95 6.77 -2.57
N LEU A 126 19.06 6.23 -1.36
CA LEU A 126 20.23 6.46 -0.51
C LEU A 126 21.27 5.35 -0.64
N CYS A 127 20.85 4.08 -0.55
CA CYS A 127 21.81 2.98 -0.56
C CYS A 127 22.31 2.65 -1.96
N ASN A 128 21.43 2.62 -2.96
CA ASN A 128 21.80 2.27 -4.33
C ASN A 128 21.96 3.50 -5.26
N ARG A 129 21.75 4.73 -4.74
CA ARG A 129 21.91 6.00 -5.48
C ARG A 129 21.26 5.96 -6.86
N MET A 130 20.05 5.42 -6.97
CA MET A 130 19.28 5.23 -8.22
C MET A 130 20.00 4.37 -9.29
N ARG A 131 21.03 3.63 -8.94
CA ARG A 131 21.78 2.74 -9.86
C ARG A 131 21.29 1.31 -9.76
N PHE A 132 20.01 1.11 -10.00
CA PHE A 132 19.43 -0.21 -10.02
C PHE A 132 19.75 -0.89 -11.37
N ARG A 133 20.48 -2.02 -11.33
CA ARG A 133 20.78 -2.83 -12.51
C ARG A 133 19.75 -3.93 -12.65
N ALA A 134 18.92 -3.85 -13.69
CA ALA A 134 17.90 -4.87 -13.96
C ALA A 134 18.49 -6.30 -14.12
N GLU A 135 19.73 -6.38 -14.60
CA GLU A 135 20.47 -7.64 -14.77
C GLU A 135 20.78 -8.38 -13.44
N LEU A 136 20.73 -7.66 -12.32
CA LEU A 136 20.98 -8.23 -11.00
C LEU A 136 19.71 -8.72 -10.30
N LEU A 137 18.52 -8.50 -10.88
CA LEU A 137 17.25 -8.90 -10.28
C LEU A 137 17.16 -10.40 -10.01
N ASP A 138 17.67 -11.20 -10.92
CA ASP A 138 17.69 -12.67 -10.79
C ASP A 138 18.65 -13.19 -9.70
N ARG A 139 19.59 -12.34 -9.27
CA ARG A 139 20.57 -12.65 -8.21
C ARG A 139 20.22 -12.06 -6.86
N LEU A 140 19.13 -11.28 -6.78
CA LEU A 140 18.68 -10.73 -5.50
C LEU A 140 18.19 -11.86 -4.60
N PRO A 141 18.55 -11.83 -3.30
CA PRO A 141 17.99 -12.75 -2.34
C PRO A 141 16.48 -12.54 -2.23
N ALA A 142 15.73 -13.64 -2.10
CA ALA A 142 14.26 -13.60 -1.99
C ALA A 142 13.77 -12.79 -0.79
N TRP A 143 14.62 -12.61 0.23
CA TRP A 143 14.29 -11.90 1.48
C TRP A 143 15.38 -10.91 1.84
N ASN A 144 14.94 -9.69 2.23
CA ASN A 144 15.82 -8.70 2.85
C ASN A 144 15.44 -8.54 4.34
N PRO A 145 16.15 -9.20 5.27
CA PRO A 145 15.78 -9.18 6.69
C PRO A 145 15.83 -7.78 7.29
N ILE A 146 16.73 -6.92 6.83
CA ILE A 146 16.82 -5.52 7.29
C ILE A 146 15.55 -4.76 6.96
N ALA A 147 15.00 -4.96 5.75
CA ALA A 147 13.76 -4.31 5.33
C ALA A 147 12.57 -4.75 6.17
N VAL A 148 12.50 -6.06 6.49
CA VAL A 148 11.44 -6.61 7.34
C VAL A 148 11.52 -6.05 8.76
N VAL A 149 12.73 -6.00 9.35
CA VAL A 149 12.93 -5.44 10.70
C VAL A 149 12.62 -3.95 10.72
N ALA A 150 13.10 -3.18 9.73
CA ALA A 150 12.83 -1.75 9.64
C ALA A 150 11.33 -1.46 9.47
N PHE A 151 10.64 -2.24 8.63
CA PHE A 151 9.18 -2.19 8.51
C PHE A 151 8.48 -2.47 9.85
N ALA A 152 8.87 -3.53 10.55
CA ALA A 152 8.27 -3.89 11.84
C ALA A 152 8.46 -2.79 12.89
N ILE A 153 9.65 -2.18 12.96
CA ILE A 153 9.92 -1.02 13.83
C ILE A 153 9.03 0.17 13.44
N GLY A 154 8.92 0.49 12.16
CA GLY A 154 8.08 1.57 11.66
C GLY A 154 6.60 1.34 11.96
N ALA A 155 6.08 0.15 11.69
CA ALA A 155 4.70 -0.22 11.96
C ALA A 155 4.38 -0.19 13.47
N ALA A 156 5.26 -0.70 14.31
CA ALA A 156 5.09 -0.64 15.77
C ALA A 156 5.13 0.80 16.30
N SER A 157 6.06 1.64 15.81
CA SER A 157 6.18 3.03 16.23
C SER A 157 4.98 3.89 15.80
N ALA A 158 4.29 3.55 14.71
CA ALA A 158 3.13 4.26 14.22
C ALA A 158 1.99 4.33 15.25
N TRP A 159 1.87 3.33 16.13
CA TRP A 159 0.89 3.33 17.23
C TRP A 159 1.20 4.35 18.35
N PHE A 160 2.45 4.81 18.43
CA PHE A 160 2.94 5.79 19.40
C PHE A 160 3.13 7.18 18.76
N SER A 161 2.51 7.41 17.60
CA SER A 161 2.66 8.69 16.89
C SER A 161 2.10 9.86 17.70
N PRO A 162 2.75 11.04 17.64
CA PRO A 162 2.21 12.25 18.21
C PRO A 162 0.89 12.67 17.52
N PRO A 163 -0.06 13.31 18.23
CA PRO A 163 -1.38 13.64 17.69
C PRO A 163 -1.38 14.66 16.53
N TRP A 164 -0.26 15.36 16.31
CA TRP A 164 -0.11 16.34 15.23
C TRP A 164 0.39 15.72 13.91
N ILE A 165 0.76 14.44 13.89
CA ILE A 165 1.20 13.72 12.68
C ILE A 165 0.37 12.47 12.48
N ALA A 166 0.04 12.16 11.21
CA ALA A 166 -0.70 10.95 10.88
C ALA A 166 0.14 9.70 11.19
N ASN A 167 -0.46 8.71 11.85
CA ASN A 167 0.20 7.48 12.31
C ASN A 167 1.04 6.80 11.22
N GLY A 168 0.45 6.61 10.04
CA GLY A 168 1.15 5.98 8.90
C GLY A 168 2.34 6.79 8.41
N LEU A 169 2.25 8.13 8.42
CA LEU A 169 3.37 9.00 8.02
C LEU A 169 4.51 8.94 9.03
N PHE A 170 4.19 8.96 10.33
CA PHE A 170 5.18 8.78 11.38
C PHE A 170 5.89 7.43 11.26
N GLY A 171 5.12 6.35 11.09
CA GLY A 171 5.67 5.01 10.88
C GLY A 171 6.54 4.90 9.64
N LEU A 172 6.15 5.56 8.53
CA LEU A 172 6.95 5.65 7.31
C LEU A 172 8.31 6.28 7.59
N LEU A 173 8.34 7.45 8.24
CA LEU A 173 9.59 8.15 8.56
C LEU A 173 10.49 7.33 9.48
N VAL A 174 9.91 6.71 10.51
CA VAL A 174 10.67 5.84 11.41
C VAL A 174 11.22 4.63 10.67
N SER A 175 10.44 3.99 9.79
CA SER A 175 10.93 2.84 9.01
C SER A 175 12.05 3.22 8.04
N MET A 176 12.00 4.43 7.46
CA MET A 176 13.08 4.96 6.62
C MET A 176 14.37 5.14 7.42
N VAL A 177 14.30 5.77 8.59
CA VAL A 177 15.45 5.97 9.47
C VAL A 177 15.99 4.62 9.97
N ALA A 178 15.11 3.74 10.43
CA ALA A 178 15.49 2.41 10.91
C ALA A 178 16.22 1.60 9.82
N TYR A 179 15.71 1.63 8.58
CA TYR A 179 16.38 0.94 7.47
C TYR A 179 17.76 1.53 7.18
N GLY A 180 17.89 2.86 7.13
CA GLY A 180 19.17 3.52 6.90
C GLY A 180 20.20 3.19 7.98
N VAL A 181 19.80 3.22 9.25
CA VAL A 181 20.67 2.89 10.38
C VAL A 181 21.08 1.41 10.34
N LEU A 182 20.12 0.49 10.16
CA LEU A 182 20.42 -0.94 10.08
C LEU A 182 21.33 -1.28 8.89
N TYR A 183 21.12 -0.63 7.76
CA TYR A 183 21.97 -0.79 6.57
C TYR A 183 23.40 -0.32 6.84
N ALA A 184 23.56 0.84 7.50
CA ALA A 184 24.88 1.36 7.86
C ALA A 184 25.60 0.45 8.89
N LEU A 185 24.89 -0.03 9.90
CA LEU A 185 25.44 -0.95 10.92
C LEU A 185 25.86 -2.28 10.31
N THR A 186 25.03 -2.89 9.46
CA THR A 186 25.41 -4.15 8.78
C THR A 186 26.58 -3.95 7.83
N GLY A 187 26.65 -2.80 7.15
CA GLY A 187 27.80 -2.43 6.33
C GLY A 187 29.08 -2.31 7.14
N ALA A 188 29.04 -1.67 8.31
CA ALA A 188 30.17 -1.54 9.23
C ALA A 188 30.64 -2.91 9.80
N LEU A 189 29.71 -3.85 10.00
CA LEU A 189 30.00 -5.23 10.41
C LEU A 189 30.49 -6.15 9.28
N GLY A 190 30.62 -5.62 8.06
CA GLY A 190 31.05 -6.38 6.88
C GLY A 190 29.98 -7.35 6.33
N ILE A 191 28.75 -7.29 6.86
CA ILE A 191 27.63 -8.11 6.43
C ILE A 191 26.95 -7.45 5.25
N ARG A 192 27.14 -7.98 4.04
CA ARG A 192 26.51 -7.47 2.82
C ARG A 192 25.16 -8.18 2.62
N LEU A 193 24.07 -7.42 2.65
CA LEU A 193 22.71 -7.91 2.48
C LEU A 193 22.01 -7.21 1.30
N GLY A 194 20.98 -7.84 0.76
CA GLY A 194 20.18 -7.26 -0.33
C GLY A 194 20.99 -7.00 -1.61
N HIS A 195 20.76 -5.83 -2.22
CA HIS A 195 21.40 -5.44 -3.48
C HIS A 195 22.93 -5.32 -3.36
N ALA A 196 23.46 -4.88 -2.22
CA ALA A 196 24.89 -4.79 -1.97
C ALA A 196 25.61 -6.14 -2.04
N ARG A 197 24.94 -7.23 -1.65
CA ARG A 197 25.42 -8.60 -1.82
C ARG A 197 25.48 -9.02 -3.28
N ALA A 198 24.41 -8.78 -4.04
CA ALA A 198 24.34 -9.13 -5.45
C ALA A 198 25.41 -8.37 -6.29
N VAL A 199 25.66 -7.10 -5.98
CA VAL A 199 26.73 -6.31 -6.63
C VAL A 199 28.11 -6.87 -6.30
N ALA A 200 28.36 -7.25 -5.05
CA ALA A 200 29.63 -7.83 -4.64
C ALA A 200 29.92 -9.17 -5.31
N GLU A 201 28.92 -10.02 -5.41
CA GLU A 201 29.00 -11.33 -6.08
C GLU A 201 29.19 -11.19 -7.61
N SER A 202 28.60 -10.16 -8.24
CA SER A 202 28.81 -9.87 -9.66
C SER A 202 30.19 -9.31 -9.96
N GLY A 203 30.78 -8.53 -9.07
CA GLY A 203 32.13 -7.97 -9.20
C GLY A 203 33.26 -8.97 -8.94
N ALA A 204 33.00 -10.04 -8.19
CA ALA A 204 33.95 -11.11 -7.93
C ALA A 204 34.11 -12.10 -9.10
N GLY A 205 33.12 -12.15 -10.01
CA GLY A 205 33.15 -13.03 -11.20
C GLY A 205 33.87 -12.44 -12.42
N THR A 206 34.38 -11.21 -12.34
CA THR A 206 35.04 -10.51 -13.46
C THR A 206 36.55 -10.30 -13.24
N ARG A 207 37.16 -11.09 -12.35
CA ARG A 207 38.62 -11.15 -12.17
C ARG A 207 39.17 -12.48 -12.62
#